data_ec998304d755837171c1948f9d77395c
#
_entry.id   ec998304d755837171c1948f9d77395c
#
_cell.length_a   1.000
_cell.length_b   1.000
_cell.length_c   1.000
_cell.angle_alpha   90.00
_cell.angle_beta   90.00
_cell.angle_gamma   90.00
#
_symmetry.space_group_name_H-M   'P 1'
#
loop_
_entity.id
_entity.type
_entity.pdbx_description
1 polymer ?
#
loop_
_entity_poly.entity_id
_entity_poly.type
_entity_poly.pdbx_seq_one_letter_code
_entity_poly.pdbx_strand_id
1 'polypeptide(L)'
;MLLLATCQTANRPLTIHDLKRGEYRSEWSAKGKIRLNEGIYREKVVPESATELVITLSDEMALGDLNGDEVEDAAVVLISDPGGTGTFYDLAAVINGNGKPLYAASVFLGDRVKVEDVSIRSGKIVVKMVIHQRTDPRCCPSLKVKQEYMLQGDVLAEQTPETKS
;
A
#
# COMPACT_ATOMS: atom_id res chain seq x y z
N MET A 1 -1.12 -28.71 41.33
CA MET A 1 -1.68 -28.35 40.01
C MET A 1 -1.30 -26.93 39.72
N LEU A 2 -0.20 -26.74 39.00
CA LEU A 2 0.35 -25.40 38.70
C LEU A 2 -0.35 -24.88 37.44
N LEU A 3 -1.21 -23.87 37.58
CA LEU A 3 -1.71 -23.11 36.46
C LEU A 3 -0.57 -22.23 35.93
N LEU A 4 0.05 -22.65 34.83
CA LEU A 4 0.88 -21.77 34.03
C LEU A 4 -0.03 -20.72 33.36
N ALA A 5 -0.12 -19.55 33.96
CA ALA A 5 -0.66 -18.39 33.30
C ALA A 5 0.26 -18.04 32.13
N THR A 6 -0.11 -18.46 30.93
CA THR A 6 0.52 -17.96 29.69
C THR A 6 0.17 -16.49 29.60
N CYS A 7 1.13 -15.62 29.95
CA CYS A 7 1.05 -14.21 29.67
C CYS A 7 1.12 -14.05 28.13
N GLN A 8 -0.04 -14.07 27.47
CA GLN A 8 -0.14 -13.63 26.08
C GLN A 8 0.16 -12.13 26.09
N THR A 9 1.36 -11.79 25.69
CA THR A 9 1.69 -10.40 25.37
C THR A 9 0.78 -10.00 24.22
N ALA A 10 -0.25 -9.17 24.51
CA ALA A 10 -1.14 -8.65 23.48
C ALA A 10 -0.30 -7.95 22.41
N ASN A 11 -0.46 -8.35 21.17
CA ASN A 11 0.25 -7.74 20.05
C ASN A 11 -0.17 -6.27 19.94
N ARG A 12 0.79 -5.35 19.86
CA ARG A 12 0.50 -3.93 19.71
C ARG A 12 -0.10 -3.68 18.33
N PRO A 13 -1.27 -3.03 18.21
CA PRO A 13 -1.85 -2.73 16.90
C PRO A 13 -0.98 -1.73 16.13
N LEU A 14 -1.04 -1.80 14.80
CA LEU A 14 -0.51 -0.77 13.91
C LEU A 14 -1.38 0.49 14.00
N THR A 15 -0.74 1.62 14.01
CA THR A 15 -1.40 2.93 13.95
C THR A 15 -1.06 3.65 12.65
N ILE A 16 -1.88 4.62 12.26
CA ILE A 16 -1.58 5.51 11.13
C ILE A 16 -0.24 6.20 11.31
N HIS A 17 0.12 6.56 12.56
CA HIS A 17 1.41 7.17 12.87
C HIS A 17 2.59 6.23 12.56
N ASP A 18 2.46 4.94 12.88
CA ASP A 18 3.48 3.95 12.56
C ASP A 18 3.64 3.81 11.03
N LEU A 19 2.53 3.75 10.29
CA LEU A 19 2.53 3.67 8.82
C LEU A 19 3.15 4.93 8.18
N LYS A 20 2.89 6.11 8.71
CA LYS A 20 3.48 7.38 8.25
C LYS A 20 4.99 7.50 8.49
N ARG A 21 5.57 6.58 9.25
CA ARG A 21 7.01 6.50 9.56
C ARG A 21 7.62 5.17 9.15
N GLY A 22 6.86 4.35 8.43
CA GLY A 22 7.26 3.04 7.96
C GLY A 22 8.34 3.09 6.88
N GLU A 23 9.01 1.95 6.72
CA GLU A 23 9.89 1.69 5.58
C GLU A 23 9.10 0.95 4.50
N TYR A 24 9.28 1.37 3.25
CA TYR A 24 8.63 0.80 2.08
C TYR A 24 9.66 0.54 0.99
N ARG A 25 9.33 -0.33 0.05
CA ARG A 25 10.08 -0.43 -1.22
C ARG A 25 9.40 0.45 -2.26
N SER A 26 10.20 1.06 -3.11
CA SER A 26 9.72 1.86 -4.23
C SER A 26 10.69 1.73 -5.40
N GLU A 27 10.16 1.38 -6.56
CA GLU A 27 10.92 1.36 -7.81
C GLU A 27 11.22 2.77 -8.33
N TRP A 28 10.52 3.77 -7.83
CA TRP A 28 10.72 5.18 -8.19
C TRP A 28 11.93 5.80 -7.53
N SER A 29 12.36 5.28 -6.38
CA SER A 29 13.56 5.75 -5.67
C SER A 29 14.81 5.03 -6.16
N ALA A 30 15.87 5.77 -6.44
CA ALA A 30 17.17 5.19 -6.76
C ALA A 30 17.74 4.30 -5.63
N LYS A 31 17.28 4.51 -4.41
CA LYS A 31 17.67 3.71 -3.23
C LYS A 31 16.89 2.40 -3.12
N GLY A 32 15.79 2.24 -3.84
CA GLY A 32 14.92 1.06 -3.77
C GLY A 32 14.14 0.89 -2.47
N LYS A 33 14.63 1.48 -1.37
CA LYS A 33 13.99 1.54 -0.05
C LYS A 33 13.84 2.99 0.37
N ILE A 34 12.67 3.32 0.92
CA ILE A 34 12.34 4.64 1.42
C ILE A 34 11.82 4.54 2.85
N ARG A 35 12.09 5.56 3.64
CA ARG A 35 11.45 5.74 4.95
C ARG A 35 10.61 7.01 4.88
N LEU A 36 9.32 6.89 5.16
CA LEU A 36 8.45 8.06 5.24
C LEU A 36 8.74 8.86 6.52
N ASN A 37 8.59 10.16 6.41
CA ASN A 37 8.57 11.08 7.54
C ASN A 37 7.23 11.81 7.52
N GLU A 38 6.39 11.53 8.51
CA GLU A 38 5.01 12.03 8.58
C GLU A 38 4.19 11.79 7.28
N GLY A 39 4.40 10.62 6.66
CA GLY A 39 3.70 10.20 5.45
C GLY A 39 4.30 10.68 4.14
N ILE A 40 5.47 11.33 4.16
CA ILE A 40 6.10 11.89 2.96
C ILE A 40 7.57 11.47 2.90
N TYR A 41 8.03 11.13 1.70
CA TYR A 41 9.44 10.95 1.35
C TYR A 41 9.80 11.90 0.20
N ARG A 42 11.01 12.47 0.25
CA ARG A 42 11.55 13.34 -0.80
C ARG A 42 12.97 12.93 -1.16
N GLU A 43 13.25 12.90 -2.44
CA GLU A 43 14.58 12.59 -2.99
C GLU A 43 14.84 13.45 -4.22
N LYS A 44 16.02 14.07 -4.31
CA LYS A 44 16.43 14.76 -5.54
C LYS A 44 16.75 13.72 -6.61
N VAL A 45 16.13 13.84 -7.78
CA VAL A 45 16.33 12.93 -8.90
C VAL A 45 17.75 13.08 -9.48
N VAL A 46 18.25 14.32 -9.50
CA VAL A 46 19.64 14.65 -9.86
C VAL A 46 20.17 15.67 -8.85
N PRO A 47 21.43 15.58 -8.36
CA PRO A 47 21.94 16.41 -7.27
C PRO A 47 21.78 17.92 -7.46
N GLU A 48 21.86 18.41 -8.71
CA GLU A 48 21.76 19.83 -9.06
C GLU A 48 20.41 20.24 -9.69
N SER A 49 19.45 19.32 -9.76
CA SER A 49 18.13 19.58 -10.31
C SER A 49 17.18 20.12 -9.25
N ALA A 50 16.25 20.98 -9.68
CA ALA A 50 15.09 21.35 -8.89
C ALA A 50 14.02 20.22 -8.85
N THR A 51 14.19 19.17 -9.67
CA THR A 51 13.23 18.07 -9.77
C THR A 51 13.42 17.09 -8.60
N GLU A 52 12.37 16.89 -7.86
CA GLU A 52 12.34 15.96 -6.73
C GLU A 52 11.35 14.82 -7.02
N LEU A 53 11.71 13.62 -6.59
CA LEU A 53 10.76 12.55 -6.35
C LEU A 53 10.07 12.82 -5.02
N VAL A 54 8.75 12.85 -5.03
CA VAL A 54 7.94 12.93 -3.82
C VAL A 54 7.07 11.68 -3.74
N ILE A 55 7.15 10.95 -2.63
CA ILE A 55 6.28 9.81 -2.36
C ILE A 55 5.43 10.13 -1.14
N THR A 56 4.12 10.00 -1.27
CA THR A 56 3.15 10.33 -0.23
C THR A 56 2.33 9.09 0.12
N LEU A 57 2.10 8.86 1.41
CA LEU A 57 1.12 7.89 1.87
C LEU A 57 -0.27 8.47 1.68
N SER A 58 -1.12 7.76 0.94
CA SER A 58 -2.52 8.14 0.74
C SER A 58 -3.34 7.99 2.02
N ASP A 59 -4.44 8.71 2.10
CA ASP A 59 -5.41 8.54 3.18
C ASP A 59 -6.26 7.27 2.99
N GLU A 60 -6.36 6.75 1.76
CA GLU A 60 -7.02 5.48 1.46
C GLU A 60 -6.12 4.32 1.91
N MET A 61 -6.51 3.72 3.02
CA MET A 61 -5.84 2.56 3.63
C MET A 61 -6.84 1.71 4.40
N ALA A 62 -6.47 0.48 4.70
CA ALA A 62 -7.28 -0.43 5.49
C ALA A 62 -6.44 -1.22 6.49
N LEU A 63 -7.05 -1.57 7.61
CA LEU A 63 -6.51 -2.52 8.58
C LEU A 63 -7.29 -3.84 8.51
N GLY A 64 -6.60 -4.95 8.67
CA GLY A 64 -7.18 -6.29 8.68
C GLY A 64 -6.10 -7.35 8.57
N ASP A 65 -6.42 -8.58 8.94
CA ASP A 65 -5.50 -9.70 8.90
C ASP A 65 -5.24 -10.14 7.44
N LEU A 66 -3.99 -10.05 6.99
CA LEU A 66 -3.54 -10.41 5.65
C LEU A 66 -2.83 -11.76 5.59
N ASN A 67 -2.29 -12.24 6.72
CA ASN A 67 -1.46 -13.44 6.77
C ASN A 67 -2.10 -14.59 7.57
N GLY A 68 -3.26 -14.38 8.19
CA GLY A 68 -3.99 -15.41 8.93
C GLY A 68 -3.52 -15.60 10.38
N ASP A 69 -2.81 -14.62 10.96
CA ASP A 69 -2.30 -14.68 12.33
C ASP A 69 -3.23 -14.05 13.37
N GLU A 70 -4.43 -13.61 12.95
CA GLU A 70 -5.45 -12.93 13.76
C GLU A 70 -5.00 -11.56 14.31
N VAL A 71 -3.93 -10.99 13.75
CA VAL A 71 -3.45 -9.64 14.06
C VAL A 71 -3.75 -8.73 12.88
N GLU A 72 -4.18 -7.50 13.17
CA GLU A 72 -4.44 -6.53 12.10
C GLU A 72 -3.13 -6.06 11.47
N ASP A 73 -3.00 -6.33 10.17
CA ASP A 73 -2.04 -5.80 9.23
C ASP A 73 -2.60 -4.55 8.54
N ALA A 74 -1.89 -4.00 7.57
CA ALA A 74 -2.36 -2.84 6.82
C ALA A 74 -2.21 -3.03 5.30
N ALA A 75 -3.16 -2.49 4.57
CA ALA A 75 -3.04 -2.20 3.15
C ALA A 75 -3.01 -0.69 2.96
N VAL A 76 -1.98 -0.19 2.31
CA VAL A 76 -1.75 1.26 2.11
C VAL A 76 -1.49 1.57 0.66
N VAL A 77 -1.78 2.79 0.23
CA VAL A 77 -1.47 3.27 -1.11
C VAL A 77 -0.36 4.31 -1.02
N LEU A 78 0.69 4.11 -1.80
CA LEU A 78 1.78 5.06 -1.99
C LEU A 78 1.58 5.79 -3.32
N ILE A 79 1.68 7.11 -3.29
CA ILE A 79 1.55 7.99 -4.47
C ILE A 79 2.91 8.56 -4.77
N SER A 80 3.48 8.23 -5.93
CA SER A 80 4.80 8.67 -6.36
C SER A 80 4.70 9.72 -7.46
N ASP A 81 5.27 10.88 -7.21
CA ASP A 81 5.45 11.96 -8.18
C ASP A 81 6.96 12.14 -8.43
N PRO A 82 7.50 11.67 -9.56
CA PRO A 82 8.93 11.81 -9.88
C PRO A 82 9.29 13.18 -10.47
N GLY A 83 8.39 14.16 -10.38
CA GLY A 83 8.62 15.51 -10.91
C GLY A 83 8.41 15.63 -12.43
N GLY A 84 7.77 14.64 -13.04
CA GLY A 84 7.40 14.64 -14.46
C GLY A 84 5.90 14.84 -14.69
N THR A 85 5.38 14.19 -15.72
CA THR A 85 3.95 14.30 -16.10
C THR A 85 3.08 13.19 -15.54
N GLY A 86 3.66 12.19 -14.89
CA GLY A 86 2.95 11.06 -14.31
C GLY A 86 2.79 11.17 -12.80
N THR A 87 1.76 10.53 -12.27
CA THR A 87 1.56 10.31 -10.83
C THR A 87 1.20 8.84 -10.65
N PHE A 88 2.04 8.11 -9.97
CA PHE A 88 2.03 6.66 -9.95
C PHE A 88 1.55 6.14 -8.60
N TYR A 89 0.70 5.14 -8.64
CA TYR A 89 0.04 4.58 -7.47
C TYR A 89 0.45 3.13 -7.27
N ASP A 90 0.92 2.81 -6.07
CA ASP A 90 1.30 1.47 -5.65
C ASP A 90 0.50 1.06 -4.42
N LEU A 91 -0.12 -0.13 -4.46
CA LEU A 91 -0.73 -0.75 -3.29
C LEU A 91 0.34 -1.55 -2.56
N ALA A 92 0.52 -1.32 -1.27
CA ALA A 92 1.45 -2.07 -0.44
C ALA A 92 0.75 -2.80 0.70
N ALA A 93 1.14 -4.06 0.93
CA ALA A 93 0.80 -4.84 2.11
C ALA A 93 1.88 -4.66 3.17
N VAL A 94 1.45 -4.42 4.40
CA VAL A 94 2.29 -4.18 5.57
C VAL A 94 1.86 -5.09 6.69
N ILE A 95 2.77 -5.94 7.15
CA ILE A 95 2.53 -6.86 8.25
C ILE A 95 2.81 -6.18 9.58
N ASN A 96 2.01 -6.48 10.57
CA ASN A 96 2.18 -5.98 11.92
C ASN A 96 3.24 -6.79 12.69
N GLY A 97 4.43 -6.25 12.81
CA GLY A 97 5.49 -6.79 13.66
C GLY A 97 5.43 -6.26 15.09
N ASN A 98 4.35 -6.53 15.81
CA ASN A 98 4.11 -6.01 17.18
C ASN A 98 4.12 -4.48 17.25
N GLY A 99 3.33 -3.83 16.38
CA GLY A 99 3.23 -2.38 16.23
C GLY A 99 4.35 -1.76 15.39
N LYS A 100 5.20 -2.58 14.78
CA LYS A 100 6.18 -2.14 13.80
C LYS A 100 5.68 -2.49 12.39
N PRO A 101 5.54 -1.50 11.50
CA PRO A 101 5.15 -1.78 10.13
C PRO A 101 6.28 -2.49 9.38
N LEU A 102 5.99 -3.69 8.88
CA LEU A 102 6.92 -4.50 8.08
C LEU A 102 6.36 -4.59 6.67
N TYR A 103 7.03 -3.92 5.72
CA TYR A 103 6.67 -4.03 4.31
C TYR A 103 6.76 -5.49 3.84
N ALA A 104 5.71 -6.01 3.25
CA ALA A 104 5.66 -7.37 2.74
C ALA A 104 5.74 -7.43 1.21
N ALA A 105 4.86 -6.70 0.52
CA ALA A 105 4.76 -6.71 -0.93
C ALA A 105 4.09 -5.44 -1.44
N SER A 106 4.27 -5.12 -2.72
CA SER A 106 3.46 -4.11 -3.40
C SER A 106 3.11 -4.51 -4.83
N VAL A 107 2.08 -3.86 -5.36
CA VAL A 107 1.66 -3.99 -6.76
C VAL A 107 1.33 -2.60 -7.31
N PHE A 108 1.73 -2.38 -8.56
CA PHE A 108 1.45 -1.14 -9.28
C PHE A 108 -0.04 -1.08 -9.67
N LEU A 109 -0.74 -0.02 -9.27
CA LEU A 109 -2.15 0.19 -9.61
C LEU A 109 -2.34 0.99 -10.90
N GLY A 110 -1.41 1.87 -11.23
CA GLY A 110 -1.46 2.64 -12.47
C GLY A 110 -0.94 4.07 -12.34
N ASP A 111 -0.91 4.76 -13.50
CA ASP A 111 -0.60 6.18 -13.61
C ASP A 111 -1.90 6.99 -13.53
N ARG A 112 -1.92 8.02 -12.68
CA ARG A 112 -3.06 8.95 -12.51
C ARG A 112 -4.41 8.25 -12.30
N VAL A 113 -4.41 7.14 -11.61
CA VAL A 113 -5.64 6.47 -11.17
C VAL A 113 -6.25 7.24 -10.01
N LYS A 114 -7.55 7.08 -9.80
CA LYS A 114 -8.22 7.61 -8.62
C LYS A 114 -8.64 6.45 -7.74
N VAL A 115 -7.94 6.22 -6.64
CA VAL A 115 -8.36 5.26 -5.61
C VAL A 115 -9.55 5.85 -4.87
N GLU A 116 -10.65 5.12 -4.79
CA GLU A 116 -11.88 5.55 -4.12
C GLU A 116 -12.07 4.85 -2.76
N ASP A 117 -11.58 3.60 -2.64
CA ASP A 117 -11.72 2.81 -1.41
C ASP A 117 -10.69 1.68 -1.37
N VAL A 118 -10.16 1.44 -0.19
CA VAL A 118 -9.33 0.27 0.13
C VAL A 118 -9.95 -0.42 1.32
N SER A 119 -10.18 -1.72 1.22
CA SER A 119 -10.70 -2.53 2.32
C SER A 119 -10.02 -3.89 2.38
N ILE A 120 -10.01 -4.52 3.56
CA ILE A 120 -9.51 -5.89 3.76
C ILE A 120 -10.70 -6.74 4.19
N ARG A 121 -10.93 -7.85 3.46
CA ARG A 121 -12.01 -8.79 3.74
C ARG A 121 -11.52 -10.22 3.55
N SER A 122 -11.61 -11.02 4.58
CA SER A 122 -11.20 -12.45 4.54
C SER A 122 -9.80 -12.64 3.98
N GLY A 123 -8.82 -11.85 4.43
CA GLY A 123 -7.43 -11.92 4.01
C GLY A 123 -7.14 -11.34 2.61
N LYS A 124 -8.14 -10.77 1.94
CA LYS A 124 -7.99 -10.12 0.63
C LYS A 124 -8.06 -8.62 0.75
N ILE A 125 -7.20 -7.92 0.02
CA ILE A 125 -7.28 -6.48 -0.17
C ILE A 125 -8.21 -6.21 -1.35
N VAL A 126 -9.20 -5.38 -1.14
CA VAL A 126 -10.15 -4.95 -2.18
C VAL A 126 -9.91 -3.47 -2.45
N VAL A 127 -9.60 -3.13 -3.69
CA VAL A 127 -9.39 -1.75 -4.13
C VAL A 127 -10.48 -1.36 -5.13
N LYS A 128 -11.20 -0.28 -4.84
CA LYS A 128 -12.09 0.37 -5.81
C LYS A 128 -11.40 1.61 -6.33
N MET A 129 -11.29 1.72 -7.64
CA MET A 129 -10.61 2.85 -8.26
C MET A 129 -11.17 3.16 -9.64
N VAL A 130 -10.83 4.35 -10.13
CA VAL A 130 -11.11 4.77 -11.50
C VAL A 130 -9.80 4.78 -12.27
N ILE A 131 -9.74 4.06 -13.37
CA ILE A 131 -8.57 3.94 -14.24
C ILE A 131 -8.82 4.55 -15.61
N HIS A 132 -7.75 4.84 -16.36
CA HIS A 132 -7.86 5.35 -17.72
C HIS A 132 -8.32 4.28 -18.71
N GLN A 133 -9.26 4.66 -19.58
CA GLN A 133 -9.57 3.97 -20.81
C GLN A 133 -8.68 4.53 -21.95
N ARG A 134 -8.61 3.80 -23.07
CA ARG A 134 -7.82 4.24 -24.24
C ARG A 134 -8.26 5.58 -24.83
N THR A 135 -9.51 5.97 -24.60
CA THR A 135 -10.12 7.20 -25.13
C THR A 135 -10.12 8.35 -24.12
N ASP A 136 -9.69 8.11 -22.88
CA ASP A 136 -9.72 9.13 -21.85
C ASP A 136 -8.63 10.19 -22.06
N PRO A 137 -8.95 11.45 -21.79
CA PRO A 137 -7.93 12.49 -21.66
C PRO A 137 -6.97 12.14 -20.51
N ARG A 138 -5.72 12.56 -20.62
CA ARG A 138 -4.69 12.30 -19.61
C ARG A 138 -5.04 12.77 -18.18
N CYS A 139 -5.89 13.79 -18.07
CA CYS A 139 -6.33 14.34 -16.78
C CYS A 139 -7.37 13.47 -16.06
N CYS A 140 -8.13 12.63 -16.83
CA CYS A 140 -9.47 12.31 -16.38
C CYS A 140 -9.80 10.84 -16.64
N PRO A 141 -9.42 9.93 -15.74
CA PRO A 141 -9.80 8.52 -15.83
C PRO A 141 -11.31 8.37 -15.68
N SER A 142 -11.91 7.40 -16.37
CA SER A 142 -13.36 7.22 -16.38
C SER A 142 -13.86 5.80 -16.07
N LEU A 143 -12.99 4.79 -16.16
CA LEU A 143 -13.38 3.40 -15.95
C LEU A 143 -13.31 3.01 -14.48
N LYS A 144 -14.47 2.80 -13.86
CA LYS A 144 -14.54 2.26 -12.50
C LYS A 144 -14.24 0.77 -12.51
N VAL A 145 -13.28 0.37 -11.68
CA VAL A 145 -12.88 -1.02 -11.50
C VAL A 145 -12.82 -1.38 -10.02
N LYS A 146 -13.05 -2.66 -9.75
CA LYS A 146 -12.80 -3.28 -8.45
C LYS A 146 -11.79 -4.39 -8.66
N GLN A 147 -10.66 -4.30 -7.99
CA GLN A 147 -9.62 -5.33 -8.02
C GLN A 147 -9.42 -5.93 -6.65
N GLU A 148 -9.12 -7.21 -6.59
CA GLU A 148 -8.85 -7.95 -5.36
C GLU A 148 -7.43 -8.52 -5.41
N TYR A 149 -6.73 -8.43 -4.29
CA TYR A 149 -5.36 -8.91 -4.15
C TYR A 149 -5.23 -9.80 -2.91
N MET A 150 -4.41 -10.82 -3.01
CA MET A 150 -4.06 -11.69 -1.89
C MET A 150 -2.55 -11.67 -1.69
N LEU A 151 -2.11 -11.54 -0.45
CA LEU A 151 -0.70 -11.66 -0.11
C LEU A 151 -0.28 -13.13 -0.16
N GLN A 152 0.70 -13.43 -1.00
CA GLN A 152 1.27 -14.76 -1.19
C GLN A 152 2.80 -14.64 -1.05
N GLY A 153 3.32 -14.88 0.15
CA GLY A 153 4.72 -14.66 0.47
C GLY A 153 5.09 -13.18 0.33
N ASP A 154 5.92 -12.85 -0.63
CA ASP A 154 6.40 -11.50 -0.94
C ASP A 154 5.73 -10.88 -2.19
N VAL A 155 4.58 -11.42 -2.60
CA VAL A 155 3.82 -10.97 -3.79
C VAL A 155 2.38 -10.67 -3.42
N LEU A 156 1.86 -9.55 -3.93
CA LEU A 156 0.43 -9.28 -3.99
C LEU A 156 -0.12 -9.80 -5.33
N ALA A 157 -0.77 -10.98 -5.27
CA ALA A 157 -1.35 -11.60 -6.45
C ALA A 157 -2.78 -11.09 -6.68
N GLU A 158 -3.04 -10.55 -7.87
CA GLU A 158 -4.38 -10.16 -8.29
C GLU A 158 -5.27 -11.40 -8.39
N GLN A 159 -6.45 -11.32 -7.79
CA GLN A 159 -7.46 -12.38 -7.84
C GLN A 159 -8.45 -12.07 -8.94
N THR A 160 -8.54 -12.94 -9.91
CA THR A 160 -9.61 -12.84 -10.91
C THR A 160 -10.97 -13.05 -10.21
N PRO A 161 -11.97 -12.17 -10.40
CA PRO A 161 -13.28 -12.41 -9.84
C PRO A 161 -13.80 -13.76 -10.32
N GLU A 162 -14.16 -14.64 -9.38
CA GLU A 162 -14.87 -15.87 -9.74
C GLU A 162 -16.18 -15.46 -10.41
N THR A 163 -16.27 -15.67 -11.71
CA THR A 163 -17.56 -15.65 -12.42
C THR A 163 -18.39 -16.78 -11.86
N LYS A 164 -19.32 -16.46 -10.96
CA LYS A 164 -20.36 -17.41 -10.57
C LYS A 164 -21.16 -17.73 -11.83
N SER A 165 -20.97 -18.95 -12.30
CA SER A 165 -21.82 -19.57 -13.33
C SER A 165 -23.21 -19.83 -12.74
#